data_8da040241c7744f9089fba62b267ea9a
#
_entry.id   8da040241c7744f9089fba62b267ea9a
#
_cell.length_a   1.000
_cell.length_b   1.000
_cell.length_c   1.000
_cell.angle_alpha   90.00
_cell.angle_beta   90.00
_cell.angle_gamma   90.00
#
_symmetry.space_group_name_H-M   'P 1'
#
loop_
_entity.id
_entity.type
_entity.pdbx_description
1 polymer ?
#
loop_
_entity_poly.entity_id
_entity_poly.type
_entity_poly.pdbx_seq_one_letter_code
_entity_poly.pdbx_strand_id
1 'polypeptide(L)'
;MNRLFSLASLAALAVATPALAQDSEKPEHPSPNAIVDAAPASDWVKIAPSDLLVMDLAPDAAGEPRRVVIQLMPAPFSQGWIGNIRKLAAAKFWDGTSINRVQDNYVVQWGDAGYDNPESGETEQKALPEGLETVPESDYVTQMTDDMITTGIAAHIVSQASNDDYFPTNGTDPYINETSFMAGWPFGFADEGVAPIHCYAMVGVGRNLSPNTGSGAELYTVIGHAPRHLDRNIAVVGRIIEGIEHLSSLPRGKGQLGFYADASKRIPITSIRMGDALTEGSSPAFEYLNTESKTFTQYAEARANRRDPFFIKPAGGADICNIPVPVRRVSGE
;
A
#
# COMPACT_ATOMS: atom_id res chain seq x y z
N MET A 1 30.27 75.24 38.68
CA MET A 1 29.10 74.65 39.28
C MET A 1 28.94 73.24 38.61
N ASN A 2 29.58 72.24 39.21
CA ASN A 2 29.59 70.89 38.71
C ASN A 2 28.47 70.04 39.39
N ARG A 3 27.62 69.42 38.63
CA ARG A 3 26.72 68.43 39.16
C ARG A 3 27.13 67.04 38.59
N LEU A 4 27.62 66.20 39.46
CA LEU A 4 27.84 64.77 39.25
C LEU A 4 26.48 64.02 39.23
N PHE A 5 26.24 63.26 38.24
CA PHE A 5 25.16 62.25 38.21
C PHE A 5 25.79 60.89 38.47
N SER A 6 25.40 60.29 39.60
CA SER A 6 25.72 58.88 39.92
C SER A 6 24.74 57.97 39.21
N LEU A 7 25.23 57.07 38.36
CA LEU A 7 24.48 55.95 37.83
C LEU A 7 24.51 54.78 38.81
N ALA A 8 23.35 54.42 39.34
CA ALA A 8 23.18 53.21 40.09
C ALA A 8 22.81 52.05 39.11
N SER A 9 23.70 51.08 39.01
CA SER A 9 23.45 49.84 38.25
C SER A 9 22.60 48.89 39.07
N LEU A 10 21.35 48.62 38.63
CA LEU A 10 20.54 47.51 39.17
C LEU A 10 20.99 46.22 38.46
N ALA A 11 21.56 45.30 39.22
CA ALA A 11 21.77 43.94 38.74
C ALA A 11 20.49 43.13 38.97
N ALA A 12 19.83 42.73 37.86
CA ALA A 12 18.70 41.81 37.91
C ALA A 12 19.21 40.39 38.05
N LEU A 13 18.96 39.73 39.19
CA LEU A 13 19.14 38.29 39.38
C LEU A 13 18.03 37.57 38.60
N ALA A 14 18.39 36.90 37.53
CA ALA A 14 17.49 35.96 36.86
C ALA A 14 17.46 34.65 37.69
N VAL A 15 16.36 34.41 38.37
CA VAL A 15 16.07 33.12 38.99
C VAL A 15 15.62 32.16 37.91
N ALA A 16 16.52 31.24 37.51
CA ALA A 16 16.15 30.12 36.63
C ALA A 16 15.32 29.14 37.46
N THR A 17 14.02 29.12 37.21
CA THR A 17 13.16 28.01 37.68
C THR A 17 13.50 26.76 36.88
N PRO A 18 13.80 25.60 37.52
CA PRO A 18 13.95 24.36 36.81
C PRO A 18 12.60 24.01 36.18
N ALA A 19 12.58 23.85 34.87
CA ALA A 19 11.45 23.22 34.19
C ALA A 19 11.36 21.79 34.75
N LEU A 20 10.38 21.53 35.57
CA LEU A 20 9.99 20.16 35.90
C LEU A 20 9.59 19.50 34.60
N ALA A 21 10.35 18.48 34.19
CA ALA A 21 9.89 17.55 33.17
C ALA A 21 8.56 16.97 33.68
N GLN A 22 7.45 17.35 33.07
CA GLN A 22 6.20 16.64 33.28
C GLN A 22 6.45 15.23 32.77
N ASP A 23 6.51 14.25 33.68
CA ASP A 23 6.26 12.86 33.36
C ASP A 23 4.88 12.84 32.72
N SER A 24 4.86 12.76 31.36
CA SER A 24 3.62 12.58 30.64
C SER A 24 3.15 11.16 30.97
N GLU A 25 2.18 11.04 31.88
CA GLU A 25 1.45 9.77 32.03
C GLU A 25 1.09 9.25 30.66
N LYS A 26 1.39 7.97 30.40
CA LYS A 26 0.95 7.31 29.16
C LYS A 26 -0.55 7.53 29.03
N PRO A 27 -1.03 8.07 27.89
CA PRO A 27 -2.45 8.30 27.72
C PRO A 27 -3.22 6.98 27.91
N GLU A 28 -4.32 7.01 28.64
CA GLU A 28 -5.18 5.84 28.88
C GLU A 28 -5.60 5.15 27.57
N HIS A 29 -5.73 5.95 26.52
CA HIS A 29 -6.02 5.48 25.16
C HIS A 29 -4.90 5.96 24.20
N PRO A 30 -3.93 5.11 23.87
CA PRO A 30 -2.87 5.47 22.92
C PRO A 30 -3.41 5.64 21.51
N SER A 31 -2.82 6.55 20.75
CA SER A 31 -3.14 6.69 19.33
C SER A 31 -2.65 5.45 18.54
N PRO A 32 -3.24 5.15 17.35
CA PRO A 32 -2.76 4.05 16.52
C PRO A 32 -1.26 4.10 16.24
N ASN A 33 -0.70 5.29 15.95
CA ASN A 33 0.72 5.43 15.72
C ASN A 33 1.55 5.11 16.96
N ALA A 34 1.11 5.55 18.16
CA ALA A 34 1.81 5.23 19.41
C ALA A 34 1.84 3.71 19.68
N ILE A 35 0.81 2.96 19.26
CA ILE A 35 0.79 1.50 19.38
C ILE A 35 1.82 0.89 18.41
N VAL A 36 1.85 1.36 17.17
CA VAL A 36 2.80 0.89 16.14
C VAL A 36 4.25 1.19 16.55
N ASP A 37 4.51 2.41 17.05
CA ASP A 37 5.85 2.84 17.48
C ASP A 37 6.36 2.02 18.69
N ALA A 38 5.43 1.55 19.54
CA ALA A 38 5.75 0.71 20.70
C ALA A 38 5.78 -0.80 20.39
N ALA A 39 5.50 -1.20 19.13
CA ALA A 39 5.45 -2.61 18.73
C ALA A 39 6.81 -3.30 18.94
N PRO A 40 6.87 -4.45 19.63
CA PRO A 40 8.11 -5.19 19.81
C PRO A 40 8.61 -5.72 18.45
N ALA A 41 9.94 -5.89 18.33
CA ALA A 41 10.55 -6.39 17.08
C ALA A 41 10.00 -7.76 16.64
N SER A 42 9.55 -8.58 17.57
CA SER A 42 8.92 -9.88 17.29
C SER A 42 7.61 -9.81 16.53
N ASP A 43 6.94 -8.65 16.54
CA ASP A 43 5.66 -8.45 15.90
C ASP A 43 5.82 -7.93 14.46
N TRP A 44 7.05 -7.81 13.97
CA TRP A 44 7.35 -7.37 12.62
C TRP A 44 7.84 -8.53 11.76
N VAL A 45 7.30 -8.63 10.55
CA VAL A 45 7.62 -9.67 9.57
C VAL A 45 8.41 -9.05 8.43
N LYS A 46 9.64 -9.54 8.20
CA LYS A 46 10.49 -9.09 7.09
C LYS A 46 9.88 -9.48 5.76
N ILE A 47 9.93 -8.56 4.80
CA ILE A 47 9.53 -8.79 3.42
C ILE A 47 10.75 -9.29 2.65
N ALA A 48 10.64 -10.44 1.99
CA ALA A 48 11.75 -10.96 1.19
C ALA A 48 12.02 -10.05 -0.02
N PRO A 49 13.29 -9.80 -0.40
CA PRO A 49 13.60 -9.02 -1.60
C PRO A 49 12.95 -9.57 -2.88
N SER A 50 12.75 -10.89 -2.96
CA SER A 50 12.02 -11.55 -4.05
C SER A 50 10.54 -11.18 -4.13
N ASP A 51 9.96 -10.61 -3.07
CA ASP A 51 8.58 -10.15 -3.02
C ASP A 51 8.46 -8.63 -3.16
N LEU A 52 9.56 -7.96 -3.50
CA LEU A 52 9.59 -6.54 -3.82
C LEU A 52 9.75 -6.32 -5.33
N LEU A 53 8.97 -5.40 -5.87
CA LEU A 53 9.12 -4.87 -7.21
C LEU A 53 9.47 -3.38 -7.08
N VAL A 54 10.64 -2.98 -7.56
CA VAL A 54 11.18 -1.62 -7.43
C VAL A 54 11.06 -0.91 -8.76
N MET A 55 10.31 0.17 -8.78
CA MET A 55 10.09 1.03 -9.95
C MET A 55 10.82 2.35 -9.77
N ASP A 56 11.71 2.68 -10.71
CA ASP A 56 12.36 3.98 -10.81
C ASP A 56 11.73 4.79 -11.96
N LEU A 57 11.25 5.97 -11.65
CA LEU A 57 10.71 6.92 -12.62
C LEU A 57 11.79 7.93 -13.02
N ALA A 58 11.58 8.61 -14.13
CA ALA A 58 12.38 9.79 -14.47
C ALA A 58 12.37 10.78 -13.28
N PRO A 59 13.49 11.45 -12.99
CA PRO A 59 13.57 12.43 -11.91
C PRO A 59 12.46 13.49 -12.01
N ASP A 60 12.16 14.12 -10.90
CA ASP A 60 11.22 15.23 -10.89
C ASP A 60 11.80 16.52 -11.55
N ALA A 61 11.04 17.60 -11.53
CA ALA A 61 11.47 18.87 -12.12
C ALA A 61 12.67 19.53 -11.39
N ALA A 62 12.96 19.13 -10.14
CA ALA A 62 14.12 19.56 -9.38
C ALA A 62 15.32 18.62 -9.57
N GLY A 63 15.17 17.53 -10.32
CA GLY A 63 16.18 16.51 -10.52
C GLY A 63 16.24 15.45 -9.42
N GLU A 64 15.29 15.44 -8.49
CA GLU A 64 15.23 14.46 -7.41
C GLU A 64 14.75 13.10 -7.90
N PRO A 65 15.35 11.99 -7.42
CA PRO A 65 14.96 10.66 -7.81
C PRO A 65 13.56 10.31 -7.32
N ARG A 66 12.83 9.54 -8.12
CA ARG A 66 11.49 9.05 -7.78
C ARG A 66 11.47 7.53 -7.81
N ARG A 67 11.51 6.93 -6.64
CA ARG A 67 11.43 5.46 -6.47
C ARG A 67 10.11 5.07 -5.84
N VAL A 68 9.50 4.04 -6.38
CA VAL A 68 8.28 3.41 -5.85
C VAL A 68 8.60 1.96 -5.54
N VAL A 69 8.27 1.50 -4.35
CA VAL A 69 8.45 0.11 -3.95
C VAL A 69 7.09 -0.55 -3.77
N ILE A 70 6.90 -1.65 -4.47
CA ILE A 70 5.68 -2.45 -4.47
C ILE A 70 6.00 -3.78 -3.79
N GLN A 71 5.25 -4.13 -2.75
CA GLN A 71 5.23 -5.48 -2.20
C GLN A 71 4.26 -6.32 -3.02
N LEU A 72 4.71 -7.45 -3.54
CA LEU A 72 3.86 -8.40 -4.26
C LEU A 72 3.02 -9.23 -3.29
N MET A 73 1.83 -9.65 -3.76
CA MET A 73 0.90 -10.49 -3.02
C MET A 73 1.52 -11.87 -2.75
N PRO A 74 1.43 -12.39 -1.50
CA PRO A 74 1.96 -13.70 -1.19
C PRO A 74 1.10 -14.84 -1.79
N ALA A 75 1.72 -15.98 -1.97
CA ALA A 75 0.97 -17.18 -2.32
C ALA A 75 -0.09 -17.51 -1.24
N PRO A 76 -1.25 -18.07 -1.65
CA PRO A 76 -1.58 -18.56 -2.98
C PRO A 76 -2.27 -17.54 -3.90
N PHE A 77 -2.42 -16.30 -3.47
CA PHE A 77 -3.23 -15.28 -4.15
C PHE A 77 -2.55 -14.71 -5.40
N SER A 78 -3.28 -14.59 -6.49
CA SER A 78 -2.88 -13.89 -7.74
C SER A 78 -1.60 -14.43 -8.39
N GLN A 79 -1.21 -15.68 -8.13
CA GLN A 79 0.12 -16.20 -8.49
C GLN A 79 0.36 -16.30 -10.00
N GLY A 80 -0.66 -16.52 -10.81
CA GLY A 80 -0.51 -16.52 -12.27
C GLY A 80 -0.03 -15.16 -12.80
N TRP A 81 -0.66 -14.07 -12.36
CA TRP A 81 -0.24 -12.70 -12.72
C TRP A 81 1.12 -12.35 -12.13
N ILE A 82 1.41 -12.76 -10.88
CA ILE A 82 2.71 -12.50 -10.24
C ILE A 82 3.82 -13.24 -10.96
N GLY A 83 3.58 -14.47 -11.43
CA GLY A 83 4.50 -15.20 -12.28
C GLY A 83 4.81 -14.45 -13.58
N ASN A 84 3.80 -13.88 -14.21
CA ASN A 84 3.98 -13.03 -15.39
C ASN A 84 4.75 -11.73 -15.06
N ILE A 85 4.42 -11.06 -13.96
CA ILE A 85 5.12 -9.84 -13.52
C ILE A 85 6.62 -10.12 -13.32
N ARG A 86 6.98 -11.26 -12.73
CA ARG A 86 8.40 -11.67 -12.56
C ARG A 86 9.08 -11.86 -13.92
N LYS A 87 8.41 -12.50 -14.90
CA LYS A 87 8.92 -12.67 -16.27
C LYS A 87 9.08 -11.33 -16.99
N LEU A 88 8.09 -10.44 -16.87
CA LEU A 88 8.14 -9.08 -17.43
C LEU A 88 9.30 -8.24 -16.84
N ALA A 89 9.51 -8.31 -15.51
CA ALA A 89 10.61 -7.62 -14.84
C ALA A 89 11.98 -8.16 -15.30
N ALA A 90 12.13 -9.49 -15.41
CA ALA A 90 13.33 -10.14 -15.90
C ALA A 90 13.65 -9.76 -17.35
N ALA A 91 12.62 -9.66 -18.21
CA ALA A 91 12.72 -9.21 -19.60
C ALA A 91 12.92 -7.69 -19.73
N LYS A 92 12.91 -6.93 -18.62
CA LYS A 92 12.98 -5.46 -18.62
C LYS A 92 11.88 -4.81 -19.48
N PHE A 93 10.70 -5.42 -19.49
CA PHE A 93 9.60 -5.00 -20.37
C PHE A 93 9.21 -3.53 -20.15
N TRP A 94 9.19 -3.07 -18.90
CA TRP A 94 8.77 -1.70 -18.59
C TRP A 94 9.81 -0.62 -18.84
N ASP A 95 11.07 -0.97 -19.20
CA ASP A 95 12.09 0.02 -19.52
C ASP A 95 11.65 0.86 -20.72
N GLY A 96 11.57 2.16 -20.53
CA GLY A 96 11.12 3.10 -21.57
C GLY A 96 9.60 3.17 -21.76
N THR A 97 8.81 2.45 -20.96
CA THR A 97 7.35 2.68 -20.86
C THR A 97 7.05 3.89 -19.96
N SER A 98 5.80 4.13 -19.61
CA SER A 98 5.43 5.35 -18.88
C SER A 98 4.22 5.17 -17.96
N ILE A 99 4.09 6.12 -17.03
CA ILE A 99 2.78 6.43 -16.46
C ILE A 99 1.97 7.10 -17.56
N ASN A 100 0.89 6.47 -18.01
CA ASN A 100 0.10 6.88 -19.16
C ASN A 100 -1.30 7.38 -18.80
N ARG A 101 -1.78 7.10 -17.57
CA ARG A 101 -3.10 7.49 -17.08
C ARG A 101 -3.04 7.91 -15.61
N VAL A 102 -3.68 9.03 -15.28
CA VAL A 102 -3.92 9.48 -13.90
C VAL A 102 -5.36 9.97 -13.81
N GLN A 103 -6.24 9.14 -13.27
CA GLN A 103 -7.64 9.47 -13.08
C GLN A 103 -7.88 9.92 -11.64
N ASP A 104 -8.47 11.09 -11.48
CA ASP A 104 -8.73 11.66 -10.17
C ASP A 104 -9.61 10.77 -9.30
N ASN A 105 -9.28 10.70 -8.00
CA ASN A 105 -9.96 9.88 -7.00
C ASN A 105 -10.15 8.40 -7.42
N TYR A 106 -9.25 7.88 -8.26
CA TYR A 106 -9.35 6.51 -8.75
C TYR A 106 -7.97 5.86 -8.85
N VAL A 107 -7.30 5.92 -9.99
CA VAL A 107 -6.05 5.18 -10.23
C VAL A 107 -4.99 5.99 -10.95
N VAL A 108 -3.72 5.55 -10.77
CA VAL A 108 -2.59 5.80 -11.66
C VAL A 108 -2.27 4.50 -12.36
N GLN A 109 -2.16 4.51 -13.69
CA GLN A 109 -1.86 3.35 -14.52
C GLN A 109 -0.55 3.56 -15.28
N TRP A 110 0.20 2.49 -15.42
CA TRP A 110 1.47 2.46 -16.15
C TRP A 110 1.65 1.19 -16.95
N GLY A 111 2.50 1.30 -17.96
CA GLY A 111 2.85 0.24 -18.88
C GLY A 111 3.10 0.78 -20.27
N ASP A 112 2.83 -0.01 -21.28
CA ASP A 112 2.89 0.41 -22.69
C ASP A 112 1.58 1.11 -23.09
N ALA A 113 1.66 2.38 -23.43
CA ALA A 113 0.47 3.17 -23.75
C ALA A 113 -0.32 2.63 -24.94
N GLY A 114 0.32 1.91 -25.88
CA GLY A 114 -0.32 1.30 -27.04
C GLY A 114 -0.93 -0.09 -26.76
N TYR A 115 -0.64 -0.69 -25.60
CA TYR A 115 -1.08 -2.03 -25.29
C TYR A 115 -2.50 -2.02 -24.70
N ASP A 116 -3.47 -2.51 -25.47
CA ASP A 116 -4.89 -2.61 -25.07
C ASP A 116 -5.50 -1.33 -24.42
N ASN A 117 -4.95 -0.16 -24.75
CA ASN A 117 -5.40 1.13 -24.23
C ASN A 117 -5.83 2.07 -25.39
N PRO A 118 -6.95 1.83 -26.06
CA PRO A 118 -7.38 2.66 -27.20
C PRO A 118 -7.60 4.14 -26.81
N GLU A 119 -7.87 4.42 -25.53
CA GLU A 119 -8.07 5.76 -24.98
C GLU A 119 -6.77 6.56 -24.88
N SER A 120 -5.62 5.91 -24.98
CA SER A 120 -4.30 6.57 -24.97
C SER A 120 -4.00 7.30 -26.28
N GLY A 121 -4.67 6.90 -27.37
CA GLY A 121 -4.41 7.37 -28.74
C GLY A 121 -3.15 6.77 -29.37
N GLU A 122 -2.44 5.86 -28.70
CA GLU A 122 -1.29 5.13 -29.25
C GLU A 122 -1.73 3.82 -29.87
N THR A 123 -1.02 3.38 -30.89
CA THR A 123 -1.31 2.14 -31.61
C THR A 123 -0.11 1.19 -31.71
N GLU A 124 1.10 1.72 -31.52
CA GLU A 124 2.31 0.89 -31.49
C GLU A 124 2.42 0.19 -30.14
N GLN A 125 2.56 -1.14 -30.18
CA GLN A 125 2.67 -1.98 -28.99
C GLN A 125 4.07 -2.56 -28.86
N LYS A 126 4.59 -2.51 -27.65
CA LYS A 126 5.82 -3.20 -27.29
C LYS A 126 5.56 -4.71 -27.23
N ALA A 127 6.38 -5.51 -27.91
CA ALA A 127 6.22 -6.96 -27.90
C ALA A 127 6.33 -7.52 -26.48
N LEU A 128 5.35 -8.33 -26.09
CA LEU A 128 5.39 -9.06 -24.83
C LEU A 128 6.49 -10.14 -24.89
N PRO A 129 7.18 -10.42 -23.77
CA PRO A 129 8.09 -11.56 -23.71
C PRO A 129 7.32 -12.88 -23.86
N GLU A 130 8.00 -13.90 -24.35
CA GLU A 130 7.45 -15.24 -24.46
C GLU A 130 7.18 -15.88 -23.07
N GLY A 131 6.27 -16.84 -23.05
CA GLY A 131 6.00 -17.65 -21.86
C GLY A 131 5.16 -16.98 -20.78
N LEU A 132 4.46 -15.89 -21.10
CA LEU A 132 3.42 -15.38 -20.23
C LEU A 132 2.22 -16.32 -20.21
N GLU A 133 1.63 -16.51 -19.05
CA GLU A 133 0.47 -17.35 -18.83
C GLU A 133 -0.83 -16.56 -19.06
N THR A 134 -1.82 -17.19 -19.67
CA THR A 134 -3.20 -16.68 -19.63
C THR A 134 -3.85 -17.16 -18.35
N VAL A 135 -4.12 -16.22 -17.45
CA VAL A 135 -4.73 -16.52 -16.15
C VAL A 135 -6.25 -16.52 -16.30
N PRO A 136 -6.98 -17.56 -15.85
CA PRO A 136 -8.43 -17.59 -15.98
C PRO A 136 -9.12 -16.65 -14.97
N GLU A 137 -10.35 -16.22 -15.28
CA GLU A 137 -11.15 -15.36 -14.37
C GLU A 137 -11.46 -16.03 -13.01
N SER A 138 -11.47 -17.38 -12.96
CA SER A 138 -11.61 -18.11 -11.70
C SER A 138 -10.56 -17.75 -10.65
N ASP A 139 -9.38 -17.31 -11.07
CA ASP A 139 -8.25 -17.00 -10.19
C ASP A 139 -8.34 -15.62 -9.51
N TYR A 140 -9.40 -14.84 -9.81
CA TYR A 140 -9.73 -13.65 -9.01
C TYR A 140 -10.13 -14.01 -7.58
N VAL A 141 -10.58 -15.24 -7.37
CA VAL A 141 -10.98 -15.78 -6.07
C VAL A 141 -10.16 -17.05 -5.80
N THR A 142 -9.55 -17.12 -4.63
CA THR A 142 -8.81 -18.32 -4.20
C THR A 142 -9.74 -19.23 -3.40
N GLN A 143 -9.93 -20.45 -3.87
CA GLN A 143 -10.69 -21.46 -3.13
C GLN A 143 -9.98 -21.82 -1.84
N MET A 144 -10.73 -21.86 -0.73
CA MET A 144 -10.20 -22.33 0.55
C MET A 144 -10.07 -23.85 0.52
N THR A 145 -8.85 -24.34 0.55
CA THR A 145 -8.59 -25.80 0.64
C THR A 145 -8.43 -26.23 2.10
N ASP A 146 -8.66 -27.52 2.38
CA ASP A 146 -8.46 -28.11 3.72
C ASP A 146 -7.02 -27.88 4.23
N ASP A 147 -6.05 -27.87 3.34
CA ASP A 147 -4.64 -27.59 3.67
C ASP A 147 -4.45 -26.12 4.10
N MET A 148 -5.08 -25.18 3.43
CA MET A 148 -5.09 -23.76 3.84
C MET A 148 -5.81 -23.58 5.18
N ILE A 149 -6.84 -24.38 5.44
CA ILE A 149 -7.59 -24.40 6.71
C ILE A 149 -6.71 -24.95 7.84
N THR A 150 -5.92 -25.99 7.58
CA THR A 150 -5.12 -26.68 8.60
C THR A 150 -3.76 -26.03 8.87
N THR A 151 -3.15 -25.36 7.88
CA THR A 151 -1.80 -24.76 7.99
C THR A 151 -1.75 -23.34 8.58
N GLY A 152 -2.86 -22.84 9.11
CA GLY A 152 -2.87 -21.63 9.93
C GLY A 152 -3.52 -20.40 9.28
N ILE A 153 -3.72 -20.38 7.95
CA ILE A 153 -4.43 -19.27 7.29
C ILE A 153 -5.89 -19.23 7.75
N ALA A 154 -6.56 -20.37 7.85
CA ALA A 154 -7.94 -20.44 8.27
C ALA A 154 -8.14 -20.72 9.76
N ALA A 155 -7.16 -21.29 10.47
CA ALA A 155 -7.24 -21.39 11.92
C ALA A 155 -7.38 -20.03 12.58
N HIS A 156 -6.75 -18.99 11.99
CA HIS A 156 -6.88 -17.61 12.44
C HIS A 156 -8.28 -17.03 12.11
N ILE A 157 -8.80 -17.29 10.91
CA ILE A 157 -10.14 -16.88 10.49
C ILE A 157 -11.20 -17.52 11.41
N VAL A 158 -11.11 -18.83 11.65
CA VAL A 158 -12.04 -19.58 12.51
C VAL A 158 -11.92 -19.16 13.98
N SER A 159 -10.72 -18.84 14.47
CA SER A 159 -10.54 -18.34 15.84
C SER A 159 -11.05 -16.91 16.02
N GLN A 160 -11.06 -16.10 14.97
CA GLN A 160 -11.61 -14.73 15.01
C GLN A 160 -13.13 -14.72 14.79
N ALA A 161 -13.66 -15.56 13.92
CA ALA A 161 -15.12 -15.72 13.73
C ALA A 161 -15.83 -16.24 14.99
N SER A 162 -15.10 -16.91 15.89
CA SER A 162 -15.64 -17.36 17.18
C SER A 162 -15.54 -16.31 18.32
N ASN A 163 -14.96 -15.14 18.04
CA ASN A 163 -14.76 -14.08 19.02
C ASN A 163 -15.62 -12.87 18.60
N ASP A 164 -16.90 -12.88 19.02
CA ASP A 164 -17.90 -11.85 18.72
C ASP A 164 -17.47 -10.39 19.05
N ASP A 165 -16.39 -10.24 19.82
CA ASP A 165 -15.88 -8.93 20.25
C ASP A 165 -14.83 -8.31 19.31
N TYR A 166 -14.45 -8.96 18.18
CA TYR A 166 -13.16 -8.63 17.54
C TYR A 166 -13.20 -8.06 16.13
N PHE A 167 -14.34 -7.91 15.46
CA PHE A 167 -14.34 -7.27 14.13
C PHE A 167 -14.50 -5.76 14.21
N PRO A 168 -13.42 -4.97 13.95
CA PRO A 168 -13.50 -3.52 13.88
C PRO A 168 -14.44 -3.03 12.76
N THR A 169 -14.83 -3.91 11.82
CA THR A 169 -15.75 -3.61 10.72
C THR A 169 -17.23 -3.83 11.06
N ASN A 170 -17.57 -4.21 12.30
CA ASN A 170 -18.94 -4.57 12.72
C ASN A 170 -19.60 -5.69 11.87
N GLY A 171 -18.81 -6.54 11.21
CA GLY A 171 -19.30 -7.70 10.46
C GLY A 171 -20.14 -7.40 9.22
N THR A 172 -20.26 -6.13 8.80
CA THR A 172 -21.01 -5.75 7.60
C THR A 172 -20.13 -5.03 6.61
N ASP A 173 -19.90 -5.66 5.45
CA ASP A 173 -19.27 -5.03 4.29
C ASP A 173 -20.26 -5.05 3.11
N PRO A 174 -20.51 -3.93 2.42
CA PRO A 174 -21.52 -3.88 1.36
C PRO A 174 -21.13 -4.64 0.09
N TYR A 175 -19.88 -5.10 -0.03
CA TYR A 175 -19.35 -5.74 -1.23
C TYR A 175 -19.12 -7.23 -1.08
N ILE A 176 -18.97 -7.73 0.18
CA ILE A 176 -18.64 -9.12 0.46
C ILE A 176 -19.17 -9.53 1.84
N ASN A 177 -19.35 -10.83 2.08
CA ASN A 177 -19.99 -11.33 3.30
C ASN A 177 -19.19 -10.94 4.56
N GLU A 178 -17.86 -11.06 4.49
CA GLU A 178 -16.98 -10.82 5.62
C GLU A 178 -15.62 -10.28 5.15
N THR A 179 -14.94 -9.49 5.99
CA THR A 179 -13.59 -9.00 5.71
C THR A 179 -12.67 -9.24 6.90
N SER A 180 -11.41 -9.56 6.64
CA SER A 180 -10.39 -9.73 7.68
C SER A 180 -8.99 -9.48 7.14
N PHE A 181 -8.00 -9.52 8.05
CA PHE A 181 -6.59 -9.44 7.69
C PHE A 181 -5.92 -10.82 7.80
N MET A 182 -5.00 -11.10 6.89
CA MET A 182 -4.26 -12.35 6.86
C MET A 182 -2.89 -12.12 6.21
N ALA A 183 -1.83 -12.63 6.84
CA ALA A 183 -0.45 -12.49 6.33
C ALA A 183 -0.07 -11.05 5.94
N GLY A 184 -0.57 -10.06 6.67
CA GLY A 184 -0.31 -8.64 6.41
C GLY A 184 -1.18 -7.99 5.33
N TRP A 185 -2.28 -8.62 4.89
CA TRP A 185 -3.14 -8.12 3.80
C TRP A 185 -4.62 -8.13 4.17
N PRO A 186 -5.42 -7.17 3.65
CA PRO A 186 -6.87 -7.19 3.76
C PRO A 186 -7.48 -8.15 2.72
N PHE A 187 -8.38 -9.01 3.16
CA PHE A 187 -9.13 -9.95 2.33
C PHE A 187 -10.61 -9.88 2.57
N GLY A 188 -11.37 -10.24 1.55
CA GLY A 188 -12.80 -10.48 1.61
C GLY A 188 -13.12 -11.97 1.45
N PHE A 189 -14.11 -12.42 2.19
CA PHE A 189 -14.57 -13.81 2.25
C PHE A 189 -15.98 -13.90 1.71
N ALA A 190 -16.18 -14.79 0.75
CA ALA A 190 -17.47 -15.10 0.13
C ALA A 190 -17.64 -16.62 0.04
N ASP A 191 -18.84 -17.05 -0.36
CA ASP A 191 -19.13 -18.49 -0.51
C ASP A 191 -18.22 -19.15 -1.56
N GLU A 192 -17.83 -18.39 -2.59
CA GLU A 192 -16.91 -18.84 -3.64
C GLU A 192 -15.43 -18.87 -3.23
N GLY A 193 -15.05 -18.31 -2.09
CA GLY A 193 -13.67 -18.31 -1.58
C GLY A 193 -13.20 -16.95 -1.08
N VAL A 194 -11.89 -16.73 -1.11
CA VAL A 194 -11.20 -15.55 -0.58
C VAL A 194 -10.64 -14.70 -1.71
N ALA A 195 -10.88 -13.40 -1.65
CA ALA A 195 -10.38 -12.44 -2.62
C ALA A 195 -9.64 -11.28 -1.96
N PRO A 196 -8.52 -10.80 -2.56
CA PRO A 196 -7.88 -9.57 -2.15
C PRO A 196 -8.79 -8.34 -2.37
N ILE A 197 -8.62 -7.33 -1.52
CA ILE A 197 -9.45 -6.12 -1.51
C ILE A 197 -8.69 -4.94 -2.12
N HIS A 198 -9.38 -4.13 -2.95
CA HIS A 198 -8.86 -2.89 -3.52
C HIS A 198 -8.95 -1.73 -2.51
N CYS A 199 -7.94 -1.62 -1.65
CA CYS A 199 -7.76 -0.43 -0.81
C CYS A 199 -6.83 0.59 -1.49
N TYR A 200 -6.67 1.78 -0.88
CA TYR A 200 -5.66 2.76 -1.31
C TYR A 200 -4.26 2.11 -1.39
N ALA A 201 -3.48 2.49 -2.39
CA ALA A 201 -2.14 1.97 -2.71
C ALA A 201 -2.10 0.50 -3.18
N MET A 202 -3.21 -0.22 -3.26
CA MET A 202 -3.21 -1.55 -3.89
C MET A 202 -2.89 -1.45 -5.37
N VAL A 203 -2.13 -2.42 -5.85
CA VAL A 203 -1.71 -2.54 -7.25
C VAL A 203 -2.50 -3.66 -7.91
N GLY A 204 -3.14 -3.34 -9.03
CA GLY A 204 -3.92 -4.30 -9.81
C GLY A 204 -3.44 -4.39 -11.25
N VAL A 205 -3.97 -5.38 -11.97
CA VAL A 205 -3.63 -5.68 -13.37
C VAL A 205 -4.64 -5.01 -14.30
N GLY A 206 -4.16 -4.15 -15.19
CA GLY A 206 -4.96 -3.62 -16.29
C GLY A 206 -5.38 -4.74 -17.26
N ARG A 207 -6.64 -4.70 -17.69
CA ARG A 207 -7.21 -5.69 -18.61
C ARG A 207 -8.25 -5.10 -19.55
N ASN A 208 -8.51 -5.79 -20.65
CA ASN A 208 -9.61 -5.52 -21.55
C ASN A 208 -10.90 -6.23 -21.06
N LEU A 209 -11.93 -6.27 -21.90
CA LEU A 209 -13.20 -6.93 -21.58
C LEU A 209 -13.01 -8.44 -21.34
N SER A 210 -13.89 -9.03 -20.48
CA SER A 210 -13.98 -10.49 -20.31
C SER A 210 -14.03 -11.20 -21.67
N PRO A 211 -13.31 -12.33 -21.81
CA PRO A 211 -12.57 -13.10 -20.80
C PRO A 211 -11.11 -12.67 -20.61
N ASN A 212 -10.69 -11.50 -21.07
CA ASN A 212 -9.32 -11.01 -20.87
C ASN A 212 -9.12 -10.64 -19.40
N THR A 213 -8.08 -11.17 -18.79
CA THR A 213 -7.73 -10.91 -17.38
C THR A 213 -6.47 -10.08 -17.22
N GLY A 214 -5.85 -9.69 -18.34
CA GLY A 214 -4.58 -8.99 -18.37
C GLY A 214 -3.37 -9.89 -18.16
N SER A 215 -2.26 -9.53 -18.77
CA SER A 215 -0.99 -10.27 -18.66
C SER A 215 -0.13 -9.84 -17.45
N GLY A 216 -0.43 -8.70 -16.85
CA GLY A 216 0.45 -8.01 -15.90
C GLY A 216 1.36 -6.96 -16.56
N ALA A 217 1.35 -6.80 -17.87
CA ALA A 217 2.13 -5.77 -18.58
C ALA A 217 1.64 -4.35 -18.27
N GLU A 218 0.32 -4.18 -18.09
CA GLU A 218 -0.33 -2.98 -17.62
C GLU A 218 -0.68 -3.14 -16.15
N LEU A 219 -0.20 -2.22 -15.32
CA LEU A 219 -0.48 -2.20 -13.89
C LEU A 219 -1.06 -0.84 -13.49
N TYR A 220 -1.86 -0.83 -12.44
CA TYR A 220 -2.36 0.40 -11.84
C TYR A 220 -2.25 0.37 -10.33
N THR A 221 -2.27 1.53 -9.71
CA THR A 221 -2.44 1.67 -8.25
C THR A 221 -3.61 2.58 -7.91
N VAL A 222 -4.29 2.26 -6.83
CA VAL A 222 -5.40 3.07 -6.30
C VAL A 222 -4.85 4.31 -5.61
N ILE A 223 -5.31 5.50 -6.03
CA ILE A 223 -4.92 6.80 -5.45
C ILE A 223 -6.12 7.58 -4.87
N GLY A 224 -7.24 6.95 -4.72
CA GLY A 224 -8.47 7.57 -4.24
C GLY A 224 -9.28 6.68 -3.32
N HIS A 225 -10.58 6.92 -3.27
CA HIS A 225 -11.51 6.08 -2.53
C HIS A 225 -11.40 4.63 -3.02
N ALA A 226 -11.43 3.68 -2.07
CA ALA A 226 -11.30 2.27 -2.37
C ALA A 226 -12.34 1.79 -3.40
N PRO A 227 -11.93 1.38 -4.60
CA PRO A 227 -12.85 0.99 -5.66
C PRO A 227 -13.30 -0.47 -5.47
N ARG A 228 -13.97 -0.76 -4.37
CA ARG A 228 -14.39 -2.09 -3.92
C ARG A 228 -15.21 -2.86 -4.96
N HIS A 229 -15.87 -2.15 -5.89
CA HIS A 229 -16.57 -2.77 -7.02
C HIS A 229 -15.64 -3.50 -8.00
N LEU A 230 -14.33 -3.28 -7.90
CA LEU A 230 -13.31 -4.03 -8.65
C LEU A 230 -12.93 -5.35 -7.99
N ASP A 231 -13.26 -5.55 -6.71
CA ASP A 231 -12.99 -6.82 -6.01
C ASP A 231 -13.62 -7.98 -6.78
N ARG A 232 -12.86 -9.06 -6.98
CA ARG A 232 -13.25 -10.25 -7.75
C ARG A 232 -13.49 -10.01 -9.26
N ASN A 233 -13.23 -8.81 -9.77
CA ASN A 233 -13.34 -8.44 -11.17
C ASN A 233 -12.00 -8.11 -11.82
N ILE A 234 -11.01 -7.74 -11.02
CA ILE A 234 -9.65 -7.42 -11.45
C ILE A 234 -8.68 -7.96 -10.40
N ALA A 235 -7.54 -8.51 -10.84
CA ALA A 235 -6.54 -9.04 -9.92
C ALA A 235 -5.83 -7.94 -9.15
N VAL A 236 -5.75 -8.09 -7.82
CA VAL A 236 -4.80 -7.35 -6.97
C VAL A 236 -3.53 -8.19 -6.86
N VAL A 237 -2.40 -7.63 -7.25
CA VAL A 237 -1.11 -8.33 -7.31
C VAL A 237 -0.08 -7.80 -6.32
N GLY A 238 -0.39 -6.68 -5.66
CA GLY A 238 0.54 -6.07 -4.71
C GLY A 238 -0.01 -4.81 -4.07
N ARG A 239 0.86 -4.14 -3.33
CA ARG A 239 0.61 -2.80 -2.75
C ARG A 239 1.87 -1.96 -2.79
N ILE A 240 1.72 -0.64 -2.96
CA ILE A 240 2.83 0.28 -2.79
C ILE A 240 3.09 0.47 -1.30
N ILE A 241 4.33 0.25 -0.89
CA ILE A 241 4.78 0.38 0.50
C ILE A 241 5.69 1.59 0.72
N GLU A 242 6.21 2.17 -0.37
CA GLU A 242 6.99 3.42 -0.36
C GLU A 242 6.86 4.13 -1.70
N GLY A 243 6.85 5.47 -1.69
CA GLY A 243 6.88 6.30 -2.90
C GLY A 243 5.53 6.52 -3.56
N ILE A 244 4.39 6.23 -2.89
CA ILE A 244 3.05 6.47 -3.44
C ILE A 244 2.83 7.95 -3.79
N GLU A 245 3.47 8.88 -3.07
CA GLU A 245 3.42 10.31 -3.33
C GLU A 245 3.95 10.69 -4.72
N HIS A 246 4.91 9.95 -5.25
CA HIS A 246 5.43 10.16 -6.61
C HIS A 246 4.39 9.84 -7.70
N LEU A 247 3.35 9.11 -7.37
CA LEU A 247 2.24 8.74 -8.25
C LEU A 247 0.99 9.58 -7.95
N SER A 248 0.59 9.65 -6.69
CA SER A 248 -0.66 10.32 -6.28
C SER A 248 -0.64 11.84 -6.48
N SER A 249 0.55 12.47 -6.50
CA SER A 249 0.72 13.90 -6.76
C SER A 249 0.81 14.28 -8.24
N LEU A 250 0.83 13.30 -9.15
CA LEU A 250 0.93 13.58 -10.59
C LEU A 250 -0.29 14.36 -11.10
N PRO A 251 -0.09 15.26 -12.09
CA PRO A 251 -1.20 15.93 -12.74
C PRO A 251 -2.22 14.94 -13.29
N ARG A 252 -3.49 15.25 -13.14
CA ARG A 252 -4.57 14.39 -13.68
C ARG A 252 -4.60 14.45 -15.18
N GLY A 253 -4.73 13.30 -15.85
CA GLY A 253 -4.92 13.22 -17.29
C GLY A 253 -6.24 13.87 -17.72
N LYS A 254 -6.23 14.54 -18.87
CA LYS A 254 -7.41 15.24 -19.41
C LYS A 254 -8.07 14.51 -20.58
N GLY A 255 -7.48 13.42 -21.03
CA GLY A 255 -8.07 12.54 -22.04
C GLY A 255 -9.16 11.64 -21.45
N GLN A 256 -9.73 10.80 -22.28
CA GLN A 256 -10.75 9.83 -21.89
C GLN A 256 -10.22 8.96 -20.72
N LEU A 257 -11.05 8.67 -19.75
CA LEU A 257 -10.72 7.87 -18.56
C LEU A 257 -9.47 8.36 -17.75
N GLY A 258 -9.02 9.60 -17.99
CA GLY A 258 -7.83 10.14 -17.32
C GLY A 258 -6.49 9.79 -17.99
N PHE A 259 -6.50 9.32 -19.24
CA PHE A 259 -5.27 9.17 -20.01
C PHE A 259 -4.65 10.53 -20.34
N TYR A 260 -3.32 10.55 -20.46
CA TYR A 260 -2.61 11.72 -20.96
C TYR A 260 -2.75 11.80 -22.49
N ALA A 261 -3.64 12.66 -22.95
CA ALA A 261 -3.84 12.92 -24.38
C ALA A 261 -2.57 13.48 -25.07
N ASP A 262 -1.75 14.23 -24.32
CA ASP A 262 -0.44 14.72 -24.74
C ASP A 262 0.63 13.77 -24.22
N ALA A 263 1.29 13.03 -25.12
CA ALA A 263 2.33 12.06 -24.79
C ALA A 263 3.50 12.70 -24.00
N SER A 264 3.78 14.01 -24.20
CA SER A 264 4.83 14.74 -23.47
C SER A 264 4.54 14.88 -21.96
N LYS A 265 3.31 14.62 -21.53
CA LYS A 265 2.90 14.63 -20.11
C LYS A 265 3.05 13.28 -19.43
N ARG A 266 3.27 12.22 -20.19
CA ARG A 266 3.55 10.89 -19.64
C ARG A 266 4.87 10.92 -18.88
N ILE A 267 4.91 10.22 -17.76
CA ILE A 267 6.11 10.17 -16.93
C ILE A 267 6.89 8.89 -17.29
N PRO A 268 8.11 9.01 -17.84
CA PRO A 268 8.89 7.83 -18.21
C PRO A 268 9.23 6.95 -17.01
N ILE A 269 9.14 5.63 -17.22
CA ILE A 269 9.67 4.61 -16.31
C ILE A 269 11.09 4.29 -16.76
N THR A 270 12.05 4.51 -15.88
CA THR A 270 13.46 4.20 -16.14
C THR A 270 13.71 2.71 -16.00
N SER A 271 13.16 2.09 -14.97
CA SER A 271 13.26 0.65 -14.76
C SER A 271 12.19 0.15 -13.80
N ILE A 272 11.82 -1.14 -13.96
CA ILE A 272 11.14 -1.94 -12.94
C ILE A 272 11.92 -3.24 -12.78
N ARG A 273 12.32 -3.56 -11.55
CA ARG A 273 13.13 -4.74 -11.22
C ARG A 273 12.60 -5.44 -9.96
N MET A 274 12.77 -6.74 -9.91
CA MET A 274 12.60 -7.47 -8.65
C MET A 274 13.69 -7.04 -7.66
N GLY A 275 13.37 -6.98 -6.37
CA GLY A 275 14.30 -6.54 -5.35
C GLY A 275 15.55 -7.43 -5.24
N ASP A 276 15.41 -8.74 -5.44
CA ASP A 276 16.50 -9.70 -5.46
C ASP A 276 17.37 -9.65 -6.75
N ALA A 277 16.87 -8.98 -7.79
CA ALA A 277 17.62 -8.75 -9.04
C ALA A 277 18.39 -7.42 -9.04
N LEU A 278 18.26 -6.62 -7.99
CA LEU A 278 19.03 -5.39 -7.83
C LEU A 278 20.47 -5.69 -7.40
N THR A 279 21.38 -4.75 -7.65
CA THR A 279 22.76 -4.85 -7.18
C THR A 279 22.78 -5.04 -5.66
N GLU A 280 23.71 -5.86 -5.16
CA GLU A 280 23.90 -6.10 -3.74
C GLU A 280 23.95 -4.76 -2.95
N GLY A 281 23.22 -4.68 -1.87
CA GLY A 281 23.05 -3.46 -1.06
C GLY A 281 22.13 -2.39 -1.65
N SER A 282 21.55 -2.60 -2.84
CA SER A 282 20.61 -1.64 -3.46
C SER A 282 19.14 -2.01 -3.26
N SER A 283 18.85 -3.23 -2.80
CA SER A 283 17.50 -3.67 -2.47
C SER A 283 17.07 -3.03 -1.15
N PRO A 284 15.95 -2.32 -1.12
CA PRO A 284 15.45 -1.76 0.12
C PRO A 284 14.90 -2.89 1.01
N ALA A 285 15.14 -2.79 2.32
CA ALA A 285 14.65 -3.75 3.29
C ALA A 285 13.43 -3.19 4.03
N PHE A 286 12.35 -3.98 4.07
CA PHE A 286 11.08 -3.62 4.71
C PHE A 286 10.55 -4.74 5.59
N GLU A 287 9.72 -4.34 6.54
CA GLU A 287 8.92 -5.26 7.37
C GLU A 287 7.52 -4.68 7.58
N TYR A 288 6.53 -5.57 7.71
CA TYR A 288 5.15 -5.19 8.02
C TYR A 288 4.76 -5.68 9.42
N LEU A 289 3.84 -4.97 10.08
CA LEU A 289 3.29 -5.39 11.36
C LEU A 289 2.46 -6.66 11.17
N ASN A 290 2.83 -7.72 11.88
CA ASN A 290 2.15 -9.03 11.81
C ASN A 290 0.67 -8.88 12.18
N THR A 291 -0.21 -9.19 11.24
CA THR A 291 -1.67 -9.08 11.42
C THR A 291 -2.23 -10.06 12.44
N GLU A 292 -1.47 -11.13 12.77
CA GLU A 292 -1.80 -12.12 13.79
C GLU A 292 -1.27 -11.73 15.20
N SER A 293 -0.59 -10.58 15.32
CA SER A 293 -0.05 -10.11 16.60
C SER A 293 -1.09 -9.39 17.46
N LYS A 294 -0.90 -9.45 18.78
CA LYS A 294 -1.71 -8.65 19.72
C LYS A 294 -1.56 -7.14 19.46
N THR A 295 -0.38 -6.71 19.01
CA THR A 295 -0.14 -5.30 18.68
C THR A 295 -0.99 -4.86 17.50
N PHE A 296 -1.12 -5.70 16.46
CA PHE A 296 -2.00 -5.38 15.33
C PHE A 296 -3.48 -5.32 15.78
N THR A 297 -3.91 -6.24 16.63
CA THR A 297 -5.24 -6.21 17.24
C THR A 297 -5.53 -4.87 17.92
N GLN A 298 -4.62 -4.42 18.79
CA GLN A 298 -4.76 -3.15 19.49
C GLN A 298 -4.72 -1.95 18.54
N TYR A 299 -3.88 -2.01 17.51
CA TYR A 299 -3.82 -1.01 16.46
C TYR A 299 -5.15 -0.94 15.67
N ALA A 300 -5.69 -2.06 15.24
CA ALA A 300 -6.94 -2.13 14.51
C ALA A 300 -8.12 -1.59 15.33
N GLU A 301 -8.22 -1.99 16.60
CA GLU A 301 -9.22 -1.45 17.52
C GLU A 301 -9.07 0.06 17.73
N ALA A 302 -7.84 0.54 17.92
CA ALA A 302 -7.59 1.97 18.04
C ALA A 302 -7.90 2.74 16.75
N ARG A 303 -7.77 2.12 15.56
CA ARG A 303 -8.20 2.71 14.27
C ARG A 303 -9.71 2.79 14.16
N ALA A 304 -10.41 1.73 14.55
CA ALA A 304 -11.88 1.64 14.49
C ALA A 304 -12.58 2.52 15.53
N ASN A 305 -11.98 2.64 16.72
CA ASN A 305 -12.57 3.31 17.87
C ASN A 305 -11.61 4.32 18.50
N ARG A 306 -11.25 5.37 17.73
CA ARG A 306 -10.39 6.44 18.21
C ARG A 306 -10.94 7.07 19.50
N ARG A 307 -10.13 7.01 20.58
CA ARG A 307 -10.44 7.57 21.91
C ARG A 307 -9.33 8.46 22.46
N ASP A 308 -8.26 8.63 21.70
CA ASP A 308 -7.20 9.57 22.02
C ASP A 308 -7.76 11.02 22.07
N PRO A 309 -7.14 11.94 22.78
CA PRO A 309 -7.74 13.23 23.19
C PRO A 309 -8.30 14.12 22.07
N PHE A 310 -7.93 13.85 20.82
CA PHE A 310 -8.47 14.57 19.66
C PHE A 310 -9.94 14.19 19.34
N PHE A 311 -10.37 12.98 19.66
CA PHE A 311 -11.68 12.46 19.24
C PHE A 311 -12.73 12.67 20.31
N ILE A 312 -13.88 13.21 19.89
CA ILE A 312 -15.05 13.51 20.76
C ILE A 312 -15.93 12.26 20.90
N LYS A 313 -16.10 11.50 19.81
CA LYS A 313 -16.99 10.33 19.78
C LYS A 313 -16.31 9.20 19.00
N PRO A 314 -16.14 8.02 19.61
CA PRO A 314 -15.69 6.83 18.91
C PRO A 314 -16.66 6.44 17.78
N ALA A 315 -16.11 5.98 16.65
CA ALA A 315 -16.92 5.61 15.49
C ALA A 315 -17.70 4.29 15.67
N GLY A 316 -17.19 3.39 16.50
CA GLY A 316 -17.79 2.07 16.74
C GLY A 316 -17.49 1.04 15.64
N GLY A 317 -16.54 1.32 14.74
CA GLY A 317 -16.13 0.44 13.66
C GLY A 317 -15.35 1.19 12.60
N ALA A 318 -14.75 0.46 11.67
CA ALA A 318 -14.05 1.01 10.50
C ALA A 318 -14.28 0.14 9.27
N ASP A 319 -14.28 0.75 8.09
CA ASP A 319 -14.08 0.03 6.84
C ASP A 319 -12.67 -0.60 6.84
N ILE A 320 -12.54 -1.80 6.28
CA ILE A 320 -11.26 -2.52 6.29
C ILE A 320 -10.13 -1.72 5.64
N CYS A 321 -10.42 -0.92 4.62
CA CYS A 321 -9.45 -0.05 3.97
C CYS A 321 -9.01 1.15 4.83
N ASN A 322 -9.71 1.45 5.92
CA ASN A 322 -9.33 2.45 6.90
C ASN A 322 -8.39 1.92 7.99
N ILE A 323 -8.03 0.64 7.92
CA ILE A 323 -7.06 -0.02 8.80
C ILE A 323 -5.86 -0.48 7.94
N PRO A 324 -5.05 0.44 7.40
CA PRO A 324 -3.88 0.05 6.61
C PRO A 324 -2.88 -0.72 7.48
N VAL A 325 -2.36 -1.82 6.94
CA VAL A 325 -1.31 -2.59 7.64
C VAL A 325 -0.03 -1.76 7.68
N PRO A 326 0.53 -1.47 8.87
CA PRO A 326 1.77 -0.71 8.99
C PRO A 326 2.95 -1.42 8.33
N VAL A 327 3.73 -0.67 7.56
CA VAL A 327 4.98 -1.10 6.94
C VAL A 327 6.06 -0.08 7.29
N ARG A 328 7.30 -0.52 7.51
CA ARG A 328 8.43 0.36 7.77
C ARG A 328 9.71 -0.17 7.13
N ARG A 329 10.68 0.71 6.93
CA ARG A 329 12.04 0.30 6.59
C ARG A 329 12.70 -0.39 7.78
N VAL A 330 13.49 -1.43 7.51
CA VAL A 330 14.32 -2.08 8.53
C VAL A 330 15.45 -1.11 8.88
N SER A 331 15.59 -0.77 10.17
CA SER A 331 16.63 0.14 10.64
C SER A 331 17.99 -0.55 10.64
N GLY A 332 18.98 0.02 9.97
CA GLY A 332 20.39 -0.40 10.09
C GLY A 332 20.92 -1.31 8.97
N GLU A 333 20.23 -1.39 7.83
CA GLU A 333 20.80 -1.93 6.60
C GLU A 333 21.04 -0.84 5.55
#